data_68088626608f6717aeb92b21722edb98
#
_entry.id   68088626608f6717aeb92b21722edb98
#
_cell.length_a   1.000
_cell.length_b   1.000
_cell.length_c   1.000
_cell.angle_alpha   90.00
_cell.angle_beta   90.00
_cell.angle_gamma   90.00
#
_symmetry.space_group_name_H-M   'P 1'
#
loop_
_entity.id
_entity.type
_entity.pdbx_description
1 polymer ?
#
loop_
_entity_poly.entity_id
_entity_poly.type
_entity_poly.pdbx_seq_one_letter_code
_entity_poly.pdbx_strand_id
1 'polypeptide(L)'
;MLQIISEIQQKMLPWLTNEQMLHLREVLIVSLGAIMQGEANSFTQPQETDCVEAFLTAKRIEGCSEKTLRYYQATIAAMLEKVGKSPQQIVTDDLRAYLTEYQASRKSSRVTIDNIRRILSSFFAWLEDEDRIIKSPVRRIHKVKAAQTI
;
A
#
# COMPACT_ATOMS: atom_id res chain seq x y z
N MET A 1 21.36 4.30 21.09
CA MET A 1 20.57 4.97 20.03
C MET A 1 21.42 5.58 18.93
N LEU A 2 22.35 6.50 19.25
CA LEU A 2 23.24 7.11 18.24
C LEU A 2 24.12 6.09 17.53
N GLN A 3 24.50 5.01 18.20
CA GLN A 3 25.31 3.94 17.63
C GLN A 3 24.57 3.18 16.54
N ILE A 4 23.28 2.90 16.73
CA ILE A 4 22.41 2.24 15.73
C ILE A 4 22.25 3.13 14.50
N ILE A 5 22.03 4.42 14.72
CA ILE A 5 21.90 5.40 13.63
C ILE A 5 23.20 5.46 12.82
N SER A 6 24.35 5.50 13.48
CA SER A 6 25.67 5.49 12.82
C SER A 6 25.89 4.22 12.00
N GLU A 7 25.51 3.05 12.50
CA GLU A 7 25.61 1.80 11.77
C GLU A 7 24.75 1.81 10.49
N ILE A 8 23.51 2.28 10.60
CA ILE A 8 22.61 2.38 9.44
C ILE A 8 23.20 3.35 8.41
N GLN A 9 23.72 4.50 8.85
CA GLN A 9 24.34 5.47 7.96
C GLN A 9 25.55 4.89 7.24
N GLN A 10 26.42 4.15 7.95
CA GLN A 10 27.60 3.54 7.35
C GLN A 10 27.23 2.49 6.30
N LYS A 11 26.20 1.68 6.56
CA LYS A 11 25.73 0.67 5.62
C LYS A 11 25.09 1.28 4.39
N MET A 12 24.53 2.47 4.51
CA MET A 12 23.87 3.18 3.41
C MET A 12 24.79 4.12 2.63
N LEU A 13 26.01 4.37 3.11
CA LEU A 13 26.98 5.28 2.47
C LEU A 13 27.18 5.02 0.97
N PRO A 14 27.34 3.76 0.50
CA PRO A 14 27.55 3.51 -0.92
C PRO A 14 26.34 3.83 -1.81
N TRP A 15 25.17 4.02 -1.22
CA TRP A 15 23.89 4.11 -1.94
C TRP A 15 23.26 5.49 -1.92
N LEU A 16 23.68 6.37 -1.00
CA LEU A 16 23.06 7.67 -0.77
C LEU A 16 24.03 8.83 -1.00
N THR A 17 23.51 9.94 -1.48
CA THR A 17 24.24 11.23 -1.53
C THR A 17 24.32 11.83 -0.13
N ASN A 18 25.18 12.84 0.05
CA ASN A 18 25.32 13.53 1.35
C ASN A 18 24.01 14.16 1.82
N GLU A 19 23.24 14.77 0.93
CA GLU A 19 21.94 15.35 1.25
C GLU A 19 20.93 14.28 1.69
N GLN A 20 20.89 13.18 0.97
CA GLN A 20 20.02 12.04 1.31
C GLN A 20 20.43 11.43 2.67
N MET A 21 21.71 11.37 2.95
CA MET A 21 22.24 10.86 4.22
C MET A 21 21.81 11.74 5.39
N LEU A 22 21.89 13.07 5.24
CA LEU A 22 21.43 14.01 6.25
C LEU A 22 19.94 13.86 6.52
N HIS A 23 19.15 13.72 5.46
CA HIS A 23 17.72 13.51 5.58
C HIS A 23 17.40 12.18 6.29
N LEU A 24 18.09 11.11 5.93
CA LEU A 24 17.96 9.81 6.58
C LEU A 24 18.28 9.93 8.08
N ARG A 25 19.36 10.64 8.44
CA ARG A 25 19.73 10.85 9.83
C ARG A 25 18.63 11.56 10.63
N GLU A 26 18.06 12.62 10.06
CA GLU A 26 16.98 13.38 10.70
C GLU A 26 15.76 12.49 10.95
N VAL A 27 15.36 11.71 9.95
CA VAL A 27 14.22 10.78 10.06
C VAL A 27 14.48 9.73 11.14
N LEU A 28 15.69 9.16 11.20
CA LEU A 28 16.06 8.16 12.18
C LEU A 28 16.07 8.73 13.60
N ILE A 29 16.61 9.93 13.79
CA ILE A 29 16.64 10.59 15.10
C ILE A 29 15.23 10.82 15.62
N VAL A 30 14.33 11.34 14.79
CA VAL A 30 12.94 11.61 15.15
C VAL A 30 12.21 10.31 15.46
N SER A 31 12.31 9.32 14.57
CA SER A 31 11.56 8.07 14.67
C SER A 31 12.03 7.20 15.85
N LEU A 32 13.34 7.04 16.02
CA LEU A 32 13.90 6.25 17.11
C LEU A 32 13.82 6.98 18.46
N GLY A 33 13.92 8.31 18.44
CA GLY A 33 13.75 9.12 19.64
C GLY A 33 12.36 8.99 20.23
N ALA A 34 11.32 8.97 19.39
CA ALA A 34 9.94 8.75 19.81
C ALA A 34 9.75 7.37 20.45
N ILE A 35 10.35 6.33 19.88
CA ILE A 35 10.30 4.96 20.43
C ILE A 35 10.97 4.88 21.79
N MET A 36 12.13 5.52 21.95
CA MET A 36 12.89 5.47 23.20
C MET A 36 12.25 6.25 24.34
N GLN A 37 11.39 7.23 24.05
CA GLN A 37 10.68 8.02 25.05
C GLN A 37 9.40 7.38 25.56
N GLY A 38 9.09 6.16 25.12
CA GLY A 38 7.88 5.45 25.52
C GLY A 38 6.60 5.96 24.87
N GLU A 39 6.71 6.84 23.88
CA GLU A 39 5.59 7.30 23.07
C GLU A 39 5.23 6.30 21.95
N ALA A 40 5.61 5.05 22.11
CA ALA A 40 5.29 3.97 21.19
C ALA A 40 3.78 3.81 20.94
N ASN A 41 2.94 4.39 21.79
CA ASN A 41 1.48 4.42 21.62
C ASN A 41 0.98 5.55 20.73
N SER A 42 1.85 6.49 20.34
CA SER A 42 1.43 7.59 19.45
C SER A 42 1.66 7.27 17.96
N PHE A 43 2.31 6.15 17.64
CA PHE A 43 2.15 5.53 16.35
C PHE A 43 0.79 4.81 16.33
N THR A 44 -0.29 5.56 16.46
CA THR A 44 -1.54 5.14 15.89
C THR A 44 -1.23 4.91 14.42
N GLN A 45 -1.00 3.66 14.05
CA GLN A 45 -1.11 3.30 12.65
C GLN A 45 -2.43 3.90 12.17
N PRO A 46 -2.44 4.71 11.11
CA PRO A 46 -3.72 5.14 10.57
C PRO A 46 -4.55 3.88 10.43
N GLN A 47 -5.69 3.85 11.08
CA GLN A 47 -6.56 2.70 11.00
C GLN A 47 -6.81 2.42 9.53
N GLU A 48 -6.86 1.16 9.15
CA GLU A 48 -7.09 0.75 7.76
C GLU A 48 -8.26 1.50 7.13
N THR A 49 -9.28 1.78 7.93
CA THR A 49 -10.43 2.62 7.60
C THR A 49 -10.04 4.02 7.15
N ASP A 50 -9.04 4.63 7.77
CA ASP A 50 -8.63 6.00 7.44
C ASP A 50 -7.98 6.08 6.06
N CYS A 51 -7.20 5.08 5.66
CA CYS A 51 -6.59 5.04 4.33
C CYS A 51 -7.64 4.90 3.22
N VAL A 52 -8.62 4.04 3.42
CA VAL A 52 -9.71 3.83 2.45
C VAL A 52 -10.57 5.09 2.33
N GLU A 53 -10.98 5.67 3.45
CA GLU A 53 -11.77 6.92 3.47
C GLU A 53 -11.03 8.06 2.79
N ALA A 54 -9.75 8.23 3.07
CA ALA A 54 -8.92 9.27 2.47
C ALA A 54 -8.80 9.06 0.95
N PHE A 55 -8.62 7.82 0.50
CA PHE A 55 -8.60 7.47 -0.91
C PHE A 55 -9.93 7.80 -1.60
N LEU A 56 -11.05 7.42 -0.99
CA LEU A 56 -12.38 7.69 -1.55
C LEU A 56 -12.65 9.18 -1.64
N THR A 57 -12.24 9.95 -0.63
CA THR A 57 -12.35 11.40 -0.63
C THR A 57 -11.55 12.02 -1.78
N ALA A 58 -10.33 11.56 -2.00
CA ALA A 58 -9.50 12.02 -3.11
C ALA A 58 -10.16 11.72 -4.46
N LYS A 59 -10.72 10.53 -4.63
CA LYS A 59 -11.41 10.13 -5.86
C LYS A 59 -12.70 10.91 -6.08
N ARG A 60 -13.41 11.26 -5.02
CA ARG A 60 -14.60 12.11 -5.12
C ARG A 60 -14.26 13.49 -5.63
N ILE A 61 -13.16 14.08 -5.15
CA ILE A 61 -12.65 15.38 -5.62
C ILE A 61 -12.28 15.30 -7.11
N GLU A 62 -11.74 14.17 -7.57
CA GLU A 62 -11.41 13.94 -8.97
C GLU A 62 -12.63 13.76 -9.87
N GLY A 63 -13.82 13.68 -9.31
CA GLY A 63 -15.07 13.58 -10.07
C GLY A 63 -15.65 12.17 -10.22
N CYS A 64 -15.18 11.20 -9.44
CA CYS A 64 -15.76 9.86 -9.46
C CYS A 64 -17.20 9.87 -8.92
N SER A 65 -18.08 9.10 -9.56
CA SER A 65 -19.47 8.97 -9.13
C SER A 65 -19.59 8.18 -7.83
N GLU A 66 -20.67 8.41 -7.08
CA GLU A 66 -20.93 7.68 -5.84
C GLU A 66 -21.04 6.16 -6.08
N LYS A 67 -21.58 5.75 -7.20
CA LYS A 67 -21.65 4.33 -7.59
C LYS A 67 -20.25 3.73 -7.74
N THR A 68 -19.35 4.43 -8.41
CA THR A 68 -17.95 4.01 -8.58
C THR A 68 -17.23 3.94 -7.24
N LEU A 69 -17.43 4.93 -6.37
CA LEU A 69 -16.82 4.97 -5.04
C LEU A 69 -17.29 3.81 -4.16
N ARG A 70 -18.57 3.45 -4.19
CA ARG A 70 -19.09 2.28 -3.47
C ARG A 70 -18.45 0.99 -3.95
N TYR A 71 -18.27 0.86 -5.26
CA TYR A 71 -17.63 -0.30 -5.86
C TYR A 71 -16.16 -0.40 -5.44
N TYR A 72 -15.45 0.71 -5.45
CA TYR A 72 -14.07 0.80 -4.96
C TYR A 72 -13.97 0.42 -3.50
N GLN A 73 -14.82 0.99 -2.67
CA GLN A 73 -14.85 0.71 -1.23
C GLN A 73 -15.09 -0.78 -0.95
N ALA A 74 -16.09 -1.36 -1.59
CA ALA A 74 -16.43 -2.77 -1.40
C ALA A 74 -15.28 -3.69 -1.82
N THR A 75 -14.64 -3.40 -2.94
CA THR A 75 -13.52 -4.19 -3.47
C THR A 75 -12.30 -4.12 -2.57
N ILE A 76 -11.94 -2.92 -2.12
CA ILE A 76 -10.78 -2.72 -1.24
C ILE A 76 -11.03 -3.33 0.13
N ALA A 77 -12.22 -3.11 0.70
CA ALA A 77 -12.58 -3.67 2.01
C ALA A 77 -12.56 -5.19 2.01
N ALA A 78 -13.08 -5.83 0.97
CA ALA A 78 -13.06 -7.29 0.83
C ALA A 78 -11.62 -7.83 0.77
N MET A 79 -10.74 -7.15 0.05
CA MET A 79 -9.33 -7.53 -0.04
C MET A 79 -8.64 -7.39 1.33
N LEU A 80 -8.80 -6.27 2.00
CA LEU A 80 -8.19 -6.03 3.32
C LEU A 80 -8.66 -7.04 4.36
N GLU A 81 -9.95 -7.36 4.36
CA GLU A 81 -10.51 -8.36 5.27
C GLU A 81 -9.92 -9.75 5.03
N LYS A 82 -9.82 -10.16 3.77
CA LYS A 82 -9.34 -11.49 3.41
C LYS A 82 -7.84 -11.65 3.64
N VAL A 83 -7.04 -10.65 3.28
CA VAL A 83 -5.59 -10.67 3.51
C VAL A 83 -5.25 -10.55 5.00
N GLY A 84 -6.02 -9.76 5.74
CA GLY A 84 -5.84 -9.61 7.19
C GLY A 84 -4.60 -8.83 7.60
N LYS A 85 -4.08 -8.00 6.70
CA LYS A 85 -2.91 -7.15 6.94
C LYS A 85 -3.25 -5.68 6.69
N SER A 86 -2.52 -4.77 7.34
CA SER A 86 -2.62 -3.35 7.02
C SER A 86 -2.07 -3.09 5.62
N PRO A 87 -2.54 -2.04 4.92
CA PRO A 87 -2.05 -1.72 3.57
C PRO A 87 -0.53 -1.62 3.48
N GLN A 88 0.14 -1.12 4.51
CA GLN A 88 1.59 -0.97 4.56
C GLN A 88 2.34 -2.32 4.63
N GLN A 89 1.67 -3.38 5.07
CA GLN A 89 2.26 -4.70 5.25
C GLN A 89 1.96 -5.67 4.10
N ILE A 90 1.08 -5.28 3.19
CA ILE A 90 0.69 -6.13 2.06
C ILE A 90 1.82 -6.18 1.04
N VAL A 91 2.20 -7.39 0.64
CA VAL A 91 3.19 -7.66 -0.39
C VAL A 91 2.53 -8.22 -1.65
N THR A 92 3.28 -8.25 -2.76
CA THR A 92 2.76 -8.70 -4.06
C THR A 92 2.19 -10.12 -4.00
N ASP A 93 2.86 -11.03 -3.28
CA ASP A 93 2.40 -12.41 -3.18
C ASP A 93 1.08 -12.56 -2.43
N ASP A 94 0.82 -11.68 -1.45
CA ASP A 94 -0.48 -11.64 -0.77
C ASP A 94 -1.62 -11.34 -1.76
N LEU A 95 -1.39 -10.42 -2.67
CA LEU A 95 -2.38 -10.03 -3.67
C LEU A 95 -2.53 -11.08 -4.76
N ARG A 96 -1.44 -11.72 -5.16
CA ARG A 96 -1.50 -12.86 -6.11
C ARG A 96 -2.32 -14.00 -5.54
N ALA A 97 -2.08 -14.36 -4.28
CA ALA A 97 -2.85 -15.38 -3.58
C ALA A 97 -4.33 -14.99 -3.46
N TYR A 98 -4.60 -13.74 -3.12
CA TYR A 98 -5.97 -13.22 -3.02
C TYR A 98 -6.72 -13.33 -4.35
N LEU A 99 -6.12 -12.89 -5.44
CA LEU A 99 -6.76 -12.92 -6.76
C LEU A 99 -6.97 -14.35 -7.25
N THR A 100 -6.01 -15.23 -7.01
CA THR A 100 -6.10 -16.65 -7.37
C THR A 100 -7.22 -17.33 -6.62
N GLU A 101 -7.30 -17.14 -5.31
CA GLU A 101 -8.35 -17.71 -4.47
C GLU A 101 -9.73 -17.15 -4.82
N TYR A 102 -9.83 -15.85 -5.08
CA TYR A 102 -11.07 -15.21 -5.51
C TYR A 102 -11.59 -15.84 -6.79
N GLN A 103 -10.72 -16.00 -7.79
CA GLN A 103 -11.09 -16.61 -9.07
C GLN A 103 -11.56 -18.04 -8.88
N ALA A 104 -10.86 -18.84 -8.10
CA ALA A 104 -11.17 -20.25 -7.85
C ALA A 104 -12.49 -20.42 -7.08
N SER A 105 -12.69 -19.66 -5.99
CA SER A 105 -13.84 -19.81 -5.12
C SER A 105 -15.14 -19.28 -5.73
N ARG A 106 -15.07 -18.22 -6.53
CA ARG A 106 -16.24 -17.57 -7.13
C ARG A 106 -16.42 -17.89 -8.60
N LYS A 107 -15.53 -18.68 -9.20
CA LYS A 107 -15.50 -18.99 -10.64
C LYS A 107 -15.60 -17.72 -11.49
N SER A 108 -14.92 -16.67 -11.06
CA SER A 108 -14.98 -15.36 -11.70
C SER A 108 -14.27 -15.36 -13.05
N SER A 109 -14.76 -14.55 -13.97
CA SER A 109 -14.12 -14.35 -15.26
C SER A 109 -12.78 -13.59 -15.10
N ARG A 110 -11.91 -13.71 -16.11
CA ARG A 110 -10.66 -12.94 -16.16
C ARG A 110 -10.92 -11.43 -16.17
N VAL A 111 -12.04 -11.00 -16.77
CA VAL A 111 -12.44 -9.59 -16.78
C VAL A 111 -12.73 -9.09 -15.37
N THR A 112 -13.43 -9.87 -14.55
CA THR A 112 -13.72 -9.54 -13.16
C THR A 112 -12.43 -9.42 -12.35
N ILE A 113 -11.50 -10.36 -12.51
CA ILE A 113 -10.20 -10.34 -11.83
C ILE A 113 -9.38 -9.12 -12.26
N ASP A 114 -9.37 -8.78 -13.54
CA ASP A 114 -8.67 -7.59 -14.02
C ASP A 114 -9.29 -6.30 -13.48
N ASN A 115 -10.60 -6.23 -13.35
CA ASN A 115 -11.28 -5.08 -12.75
C ASN A 115 -10.87 -4.91 -11.27
N ILE A 116 -10.82 -6.01 -10.51
CA ILE A 116 -10.34 -5.97 -9.13
C ILE A 116 -8.88 -5.50 -9.08
N ARG A 117 -8.03 -6.05 -9.94
CA ARG A 117 -6.63 -5.64 -10.03
C ARG A 117 -6.49 -4.13 -10.29
N ARG A 118 -7.29 -3.58 -11.22
CA ARG A 118 -7.26 -2.14 -11.54
C ARG A 118 -7.65 -1.28 -10.35
N ILE A 119 -8.66 -1.68 -9.59
CA ILE A 119 -9.09 -0.95 -8.41
C ILE A 119 -8.01 -0.98 -7.33
N LEU A 120 -7.42 -2.16 -7.08
CA LEU A 120 -6.32 -2.30 -6.13
C LEU A 120 -5.09 -1.51 -6.60
N SER A 121 -4.81 -1.50 -7.90
CA SER A 121 -3.71 -0.72 -8.47
C SER A 121 -3.90 0.78 -8.20
N SER A 122 -5.10 1.30 -8.40
CA SER A 122 -5.42 2.70 -8.11
C SER A 122 -5.24 3.04 -6.64
N PHE A 123 -5.68 2.16 -5.75
CA PHE A 123 -5.58 2.36 -4.30
C PHE A 123 -4.11 2.39 -3.85
N PHE A 124 -3.33 1.40 -4.24
CA PHE A 124 -1.92 1.33 -3.84
C PHE A 124 -1.06 2.39 -4.53
N ALA A 125 -1.36 2.77 -5.76
CA ALA A 125 -0.68 3.89 -6.41
C ALA A 125 -0.94 5.21 -5.67
N TRP A 126 -2.16 5.41 -5.21
CA TRP A 126 -2.49 6.57 -4.38
C TRP A 126 -1.73 6.56 -3.06
N LEU A 127 -1.63 5.41 -2.39
CA LEU A 127 -0.85 5.27 -1.16
C LEU A 127 0.64 5.58 -1.40
N GLU A 128 1.19 5.14 -2.53
CA GLU A 128 2.56 5.44 -2.92
C GLU A 128 2.75 6.95 -3.16
N ASP A 129 1.82 7.58 -3.87
CA ASP A 129 1.86 9.03 -4.16
C ASP A 129 1.74 9.87 -2.88
N GLU A 130 1.00 9.40 -1.88
CA GLU A 130 0.83 10.06 -0.58
C GLU A 130 1.94 9.68 0.42
N ASP A 131 2.98 9.03 -0.03
CA ASP A 131 4.11 8.57 0.81
C ASP A 131 3.71 7.68 1.99
N ARG A 132 2.57 7.00 1.89
CA ARG A 132 2.10 6.06 2.91
C ARG A 132 2.71 4.68 2.77
N ILE A 133 3.15 4.33 1.56
CA ILE A 133 3.92 3.13 1.25
C ILE A 133 5.09 3.51 0.33
N ILE A 134 6.13 2.69 0.34
CA ILE A 134 7.32 2.95 -0.47
C ILE A 134 7.07 2.59 -1.93
N LYS A 135 6.41 1.45 -2.17
CA LYS A 135 6.18 0.92 -3.52
C LYS A 135 4.88 0.11 -3.56
N SER A 136 4.10 0.34 -4.59
CA SER A 136 2.86 -0.40 -4.80
C SER A 136 3.12 -1.90 -4.99
N PRO A 137 2.48 -2.78 -4.18
CA PRO A 137 2.60 -4.22 -4.37
C PRO A 137 1.89 -4.74 -5.63
N VAL A 138 0.99 -3.95 -6.22
CA VAL A 138 0.28 -4.33 -7.46
C VAL A 138 1.14 -4.10 -8.70
N ARG A 139 2.20 -3.31 -8.60
CA ARG A 139 3.05 -2.93 -9.74
C ARG A 139 3.56 -4.13 -10.54
N ARG A 140 3.84 -5.25 -9.87
CA ARG A 140 4.34 -6.49 -10.50
C ARG A 140 3.22 -7.40 -11.02
N ILE A 141 1.96 -7.07 -10.77
CA ILE A 141 0.82 -7.82 -11.26
C ILE A 141 0.33 -7.16 -12.55
N HIS A 142 0.56 -7.83 -13.66
CA HIS A 142 0.23 -7.31 -14.97
C HIS A 142 -1.24 -7.54 -15.31
N LYS A 143 -1.71 -6.80 -16.31
CA LYS A 143 -3.06 -6.94 -16.83
C LYS A 143 -3.37 -8.40 -17.15
N VAL A 144 -4.52 -8.87 -16.65
CA VAL A 144 -5.00 -10.21 -16.95
C VAL A 144 -5.50 -10.23 -18.41
N LYS A 145 -4.91 -11.10 -19.21
CA LYS A 145 -5.33 -11.27 -20.61
C LYS A 145 -6.70 -11.96 -20.64
N ALA A 146 -7.69 -11.27 -21.19
CA ALA A 146 -8.96 -11.92 -21.50
C ALA A 146 -8.73 -13.00 -22.56
N ALA A 147 -9.41 -14.15 -22.43
CA ALA A 147 -9.37 -15.17 -23.44
C ALA A 147 -9.91 -14.55 -24.75
N GLN A 148 -9.06 -14.51 -25.79
CA GLN A 148 -9.54 -14.11 -27.10
C GLN A 148 -10.48 -15.19 -27.62
N THR A 149 -11.76 -14.89 -27.64
CA THR A 149 -12.72 -15.65 -28.44
C THR A 149 -12.50 -15.28 -29.89
N ILE A 150 -11.94 -16.20 -30.60
CA ILE A 150 -11.91 -16.11 -32.07
C ILE A 150 -13.29 -16.46 -32.58
#